data_10aba47fc81242ff9ab3541eea66acef
#
_entry.id   10aba47fc81242ff9ab3541eea66acef
#
_cell.length_a   1.000
_cell.length_b   1.000
_cell.length_c   1.000
_cell.angle_alpha   90.00
_cell.angle_beta   90.00
_cell.angle_gamma   90.00
#
_symmetry.space_group_name_H-M   'P 1'
#
loop_
_entity.id
_entity.type
_entity.pdbx_description
1 polymer ?
#
loop_
_entity_poly.entity_id
_entity_poly.type
_entity_poly.pdbx_seq_one_letter_code
_entity_poly.pdbx_strand_id
1 'polypeptide(L)'
;MAILFTDTYRLSHLVKRELWPEDGYTRLVVTVNEAAAKTYAVGTVLGKVTATGKYKIAVETAVDGSKVADAIVIADYAVPATTDTKVLVLVRGPAIVSKAALALDTTYNDDTKKAAVYAALEAKGILVNETI
;
A
#
# COMPACT_ATOMS: atom_id res chain seq x y z
N MET A 1 17.55 -26.80 -14.92
CA MET A 1 16.14 -26.45 -15.09
C MET A 1 15.92 -25.00 -14.73
N ALA A 2 15.27 -24.28 -15.56
CA ALA A 2 14.86 -22.94 -15.20
C ALA A 2 13.61 -23.02 -14.33
N ILE A 3 13.68 -22.45 -13.17
CA ILE A 3 12.52 -22.28 -12.34
C ILE A 3 11.90 -20.95 -12.72
N LEU A 4 10.74 -21.02 -13.29
CA LEU A 4 10.04 -19.83 -13.70
C LEU A 4 9.12 -19.40 -12.60
N PHE A 5 9.60 -18.49 -11.79
CA PHE A 5 8.75 -17.80 -10.84
C PHE A 5 8.29 -16.51 -11.46
N THR A 6 7.01 -16.25 -11.37
CA THR A 6 6.58 -14.88 -11.47
C THR A 6 6.94 -14.26 -10.12
N ASP A 7 7.97 -13.46 -10.11
CA ASP A 7 8.41 -12.82 -8.89
C ASP A 7 7.41 -11.76 -8.48
N THR A 8 6.58 -12.13 -7.53
CA THR A 8 5.86 -11.11 -6.75
C THR A 8 6.80 -10.61 -5.68
N TYR A 9 6.75 -9.32 -5.41
CA TYR A 9 7.54 -8.75 -4.34
C TYR A 9 7.10 -9.33 -3.00
N ARG A 10 8.08 -9.65 -2.17
CA ARG A 10 7.87 -10.10 -0.80
C ARG A 10 7.98 -8.91 0.14
N LEU A 11 7.56 -9.10 1.38
CA LEU A 11 7.70 -8.07 2.41
C LEU A 11 9.14 -7.56 2.52
N SER A 12 10.12 -8.44 2.45
CA SER A 12 11.54 -8.06 2.50
C SER A 12 11.99 -7.20 1.32
N HIS A 13 11.29 -7.26 0.20
CA HIS A 13 11.56 -6.38 -0.95
C HIS A 13 10.96 -5.00 -0.74
N LEU A 14 9.87 -4.90 -0.01
CA LEU A 14 9.16 -3.66 0.23
C LEU A 14 9.72 -2.90 1.43
N VAL A 15 9.65 -3.51 2.61
CA VAL A 15 10.04 -2.85 3.85
C VAL A 15 11.50 -3.12 4.12
N LYS A 16 12.33 -2.11 4.01
CA LYS A 16 13.76 -2.22 4.24
C LYS A 16 14.12 -1.95 5.69
N ARG A 17 13.32 -1.16 6.36
CA ARG A 17 13.50 -0.88 7.79
C ARG A 17 12.22 -0.35 8.38
N GLU A 18 11.93 -0.75 9.61
CA GLU A 18 10.82 -0.20 10.37
C GLU A 18 11.16 -0.21 11.86
N LEU A 19 10.53 0.69 12.61
CA LEU A 19 10.75 0.81 14.04
C LEU A 19 9.97 -0.29 14.76
N TRP A 20 10.66 -1.06 15.61
CA TRP A 20 10.07 -2.11 16.46
C TRP A 20 9.10 -3.02 15.69
N PRO A 21 9.58 -3.73 14.68
CA PRO A 21 8.69 -4.57 13.87
C PRO A 21 7.99 -5.67 14.67
N GLU A 22 8.64 -6.22 15.68
CA GLU A 22 8.07 -7.25 16.53
C GLU A 22 6.92 -6.76 17.41
N ASP A 23 6.87 -5.45 17.68
CA ASP A 23 5.78 -4.85 18.47
C ASP A 23 4.65 -4.33 17.60
N GLY A 24 4.84 -4.33 16.27
CA GLY A 24 3.83 -3.86 15.33
C GLY A 24 3.59 -2.36 15.38
N TYR A 25 4.56 -1.57 15.80
CA TYR A 25 4.39 -0.11 15.94
C TYR A 25 3.94 0.56 14.65
N THR A 26 4.51 0.13 13.51
CA THR A 26 4.24 0.72 12.20
C THR A 26 3.08 0.04 11.49
N ARG A 27 2.60 -1.07 11.99
CA ARG A 27 1.61 -1.92 11.33
C ARG A 27 0.25 -1.81 11.98
N LEU A 28 -0.79 -2.00 11.19
CA LEU A 28 -2.17 -1.95 11.68
C LEU A 28 -3.03 -2.87 10.82
N VAL A 29 -4.01 -3.51 11.43
CA VAL A 29 -5.05 -4.22 10.69
C VAL A 29 -6.17 -3.23 10.41
N VAL A 30 -6.50 -3.06 9.14
CA VAL A 30 -7.54 -2.13 8.70
C VAL A 30 -8.63 -2.88 7.94
N THR A 31 -9.81 -2.26 7.86
CA THR A 31 -10.92 -2.80 7.07
C THR A 31 -10.87 -2.19 5.68
N VAL A 32 -10.89 -3.04 4.66
CA VAL A 32 -10.98 -2.62 3.27
C VAL A 32 -12.34 -3.01 2.69
N ASN A 33 -12.81 -2.23 1.74
CA ASN A 33 -14.01 -2.54 0.98
C ASN A 33 -13.83 -2.03 -0.44
N GLU A 34 -13.94 -2.94 -1.41
CA GLU A 34 -13.79 -2.62 -2.83
C GLU A 34 -15.11 -2.83 -3.54
N ALA A 35 -15.42 -1.98 -4.50
CA ALA A 35 -16.64 -2.13 -5.32
C ALA A 35 -16.60 -3.37 -6.22
N ALA A 36 -15.40 -3.79 -6.62
CA ALA A 36 -15.17 -5.00 -7.41
C ALA A 36 -14.08 -5.83 -6.73
N ALA A 37 -14.09 -7.14 -6.97
CA ALA A 37 -13.07 -8.03 -6.41
C ALA A 37 -11.66 -7.58 -6.85
N LYS A 38 -10.73 -7.52 -5.89
CA LYS A 38 -9.35 -7.11 -6.09
C LYS A 38 -8.40 -8.09 -5.45
N THR A 39 -7.21 -8.20 -6.03
CA THR A 39 -6.11 -8.93 -5.40
C THR A 39 -5.06 -7.91 -4.96
N TYR A 40 -4.75 -7.87 -3.68
CA TYR A 40 -3.70 -7.03 -3.14
C TYR A 40 -2.40 -7.82 -3.07
N ALA A 41 -1.39 -7.34 -3.76
CA ALA A 41 -0.03 -7.85 -3.59
C ALA A 41 0.70 -7.01 -2.53
N VAL A 42 1.79 -7.54 -2.00
CA VAL A 42 2.69 -6.77 -1.14
C VAL A 42 3.11 -5.50 -1.87
N GLY A 43 2.94 -4.36 -1.22
CA GLY A 43 3.28 -3.06 -1.80
C GLY A 43 2.09 -2.29 -2.37
N THR A 44 0.90 -2.87 -2.38
CA THR A 44 -0.30 -2.15 -2.84
C THR A 44 -0.56 -0.95 -1.94
N VAL A 45 -0.71 0.23 -2.54
CA VAL A 45 -0.97 1.47 -1.81
C VAL A 45 -2.48 1.67 -1.69
N LEU A 46 -2.92 1.89 -0.46
CA LEU A 46 -4.34 2.10 -0.14
C LEU A 46 -4.60 3.55 0.24
N GLY A 47 -5.79 4.02 -0.06
CA GLY A 47 -6.31 5.27 0.44
C GLY A 47 -7.51 5.02 1.34
N LYS A 48 -7.84 6.01 2.17
CA LYS A 48 -8.94 5.93 3.12
C LYS A 48 -10.14 6.72 2.63
N VAL A 49 -11.29 6.06 2.57
CA VAL A 49 -12.54 6.74 2.24
C VAL A 49 -12.98 7.56 3.44
N THR A 50 -13.07 8.86 3.27
CA THR A 50 -13.33 9.80 4.37
C THR A 50 -14.66 9.51 5.07
N ALA A 51 -15.70 9.22 4.31
CA ALA A 51 -17.05 9.03 4.86
C ALA A 51 -17.19 7.77 5.71
N THR A 52 -16.50 6.68 5.36
CA THR A 52 -16.67 5.38 6.02
C THR A 52 -15.50 4.98 6.91
N GLY A 53 -14.34 5.60 6.72
CA GLY A 53 -13.11 5.18 7.38
C GLY A 53 -12.54 3.88 6.87
N LYS A 54 -13.13 3.29 5.86
CA LYS A 54 -12.63 2.05 5.24
C LYS A 54 -11.61 2.38 4.17
N TYR A 55 -10.73 1.42 3.90
CA TYR A 55 -9.66 1.60 2.92
C TYR A 55 -10.02 0.91 1.61
N LYS A 56 -9.42 1.38 0.54
CA LYS A 56 -9.46 0.73 -0.78
C LYS A 56 -8.20 1.13 -1.55
N ILE A 57 -7.95 0.52 -2.70
CA ILE A 57 -6.81 0.90 -3.53
C ILE A 57 -6.89 2.40 -3.81
N ALA A 58 -5.79 3.10 -3.57
CA ALA A 58 -5.69 4.52 -3.91
C ALA A 58 -5.78 4.68 -5.42
N VAL A 59 -6.71 5.53 -5.87
CA VAL A 59 -6.95 5.82 -7.29
C VAL A 59 -6.84 7.32 -7.49
N GLU A 60 -6.05 7.75 -8.45
CA GLU A 60 -5.76 9.17 -8.67
C GLU A 60 -7.02 10.00 -8.96
N THR A 61 -8.00 9.38 -9.61
CA THR A 61 -9.26 10.05 -9.97
C THR A 61 -10.33 9.98 -8.89
N ALA A 62 -10.07 9.35 -7.76
CA ALA A 62 -11.06 9.22 -6.69
C ALA A 62 -11.39 10.57 -6.07
N VAL A 63 -12.65 10.72 -5.67
CA VAL A 63 -13.15 11.96 -5.04
C VAL A 63 -13.68 11.74 -3.63
N ASP A 64 -13.51 10.53 -3.09
CA ASP A 64 -14.01 10.11 -1.78
C ASP A 64 -12.95 10.16 -0.65
N GLY A 65 -11.78 10.71 -0.95
CA GLY A 65 -10.65 10.80 -0.02
C GLY A 65 -9.59 9.72 -0.27
N SER A 66 -9.91 8.65 -0.98
CA SER A 66 -8.99 7.54 -1.20
C SER A 66 -7.90 7.83 -2.24
N LYS A 67 -7.92 8.98 -2.86
CA LYS A 67 -6.84 9.44 -3.74
C LYS A 67 -5.51 9.61 -3.00
N VAL A 68 -5.57 9.99 -1.74
CA VAL A 68 -4.38 10.24 -0.93
C VAL A 68 -3.86 8.92 -0.38
N ALA A 69 -2.60 8.61 -0.64
CA ALA A 69 -1.97 7.40 -0.10
C ALA A 69 -1.95 7.46 1.43
N ASP A 70 -2.45 6.41 2.08
CA ASP A 70 -2.61 6.38 3.53
C ASP A 70 -2.02 5.12 4.18
N ALA A 71 -1.86 4.05 3.42
CA ALA A 71 -1.35 2.78 3.92
C ALA A 71 -0.73 1.95 2.79
N ILE A 72 0.11 1.00 3.15
CA ILE A 72 0.74 0.07 2.21
C ILE A 72 0.47 -1.35 2.69
N VAL A 73 -0.07 -2.19 1.82
CA VAL A 73 -0.34 -3.60 2.12
C VAL A 73 0.99 -4.35 2.24
N ILE A 74 1.14 -5.16 3.29
CA ILE A 74 2.38 -5.89 3.56
C ILE A 74 2.24 -7.41 3.47
N ALA A 75 1.12 -7.88 2.92
CA ALA A 75 0.89 -9.30 2.64
C ALA A 75 -0.04 -9.40 1.44
N ASP A 76 -0.15 -10.60 0.86
CA ASP A 76 -1.05 -10.83 -0.26
C ASP A 76 -2.46 -11.14 0.23
N TYR A 77 -3.46 -10.51 -0.37
CA TYR A 77 -4.87 -10.72 -0.01
C TYR A 77 -5.75 -10.81 -1.26
N ALA A 78 -6.75 -11.67 -1.20
CA ALA A 78 -7.85 -11.65 -2.15
C ALA A 78 -9.04 -10.95 -1.48
N VAL A 79 -9.48 -9.83 -2.04
CA VAL A 79 -10.54 -9.00 -1.47
C VAL A 79 -11.80 -9.18 -2.31
N PRO A 80 -12.86 -9.81 -1.76
CA PRO A 80 -14.12 -9.96 -2.47
C PRO A 80 -14.82 -8.62 -2.72
N ALA A 81 -15.63 -8.56 -3.76
CA ALA A 81 -16.41 -7.37 -4.06
C ALA A 81 -17.39 -7.04 -2.93
N THR A 82 -17.48 -5.77 -2.59
CA THR A 82 -18.46 -5.22 -1.62
C THR A 82 -18.48 -5.92 -0.25
N THR A 83 -17.37 -6.56 0.12
CA THR A 83 -17.25 -7.29 1.39
C THR A 83 -16.15 -6.66 2.24
N ASP A 84 -16.49 -6.36 3.50
CA ASP A 84 -15.48 -5.86 4.45
C ASP A 84 -14.43 -6.94 4.72
N THR A 85 -13.18 -6.61 4.49
CA THR A 85 -12.06 -7.55 4.64
C THR A 85 -10.99 -6.92 5.51
N LYS A 86 -10.41 -7.69 6.42
CA LYS A 86 -9.32 -7.24 7.29
C LYS A 86 -8.00 -7.51 6.59
N VAL A 87 -7.16 -6.48 6.49
CA VAL A 87 -5.83 -6.60 5.90
C VAL A 87 -4.79 -5.94 6.81
N LEU A 88 -3.60 -6.49 6.81
CA LEU A 88 -2.47 -5.94 7.56
C LEU A 88 -1.72 -4.97 6.67
N VAL A 89 -1.51 -3.76 7.17
CA VAL A 89 -0.87 -2.68 6.43
C VAL A 89 0.19 -1.98 7.24
N LEU A 90 1.08 -1.29 6.54
CA LEU A 90 2.04 -0.35 7.10
C LEU A 90 1.38 1.03 7.05
N VAL A 91 1.15 1.68 8.20
CA VAL A 91 0.38 2.93 8.27
C VAL A 91 1.20 4.11 8.74
N ARG A 92 2.34 3.89 9.35
CA ARG A 92 3.17 4.96 9.88
C ARG A 92 4.62 4.55 9.94
N GLY A 93 5.50 5.56 9.97
CA GLY A 93 6.91 5.36 10.20
C GLY A 93 7.30 5.64 11.66
N PRO A 94 8.59 5.59 11.94
CA PRO A 94 9.69 5.50 10.96
C PRO A 94 9.76 4.14 10.24
N ALA A 95 9.73 4.18 8.93
CA ALA A 95 9.93 3.00 8.10
C ALA A 95 10.53 3.41 6.76
N ILE A 96 11.25 2.50 6.12
CA ILE A 96 11.83 2.71 4.79
C ILE A 96 11.32 1.63 3.87
N VAL A 97 10.76 2.04 2.74
CA VAL A 97 10.22 1.12 1.73
C VAL A 97 10.91 1.35 0.39
N SER A 98 10.92 0.32 -0.46
CA SER A 98 11.47 0.39 -1.80
C SER A 98 10.43 0.93 -2.77
N LYS A 99 10.77 1.99 -3.49
CA LYS A 99 9.88 2.58 -4.50
C LYS A 99 9.49 1.56 -5.57
N ALA A 100 10.43 0.72 -5.99
CA ALA A 100 10.19 -0.28 -7.04
C ALA A 100 9.19 -1.35 -6.61
N ALA A 101 9.03 -1.60 -5.32
CA ALA A 101 8.13 -2.62 -4.80
C ALA A 101 6.71 -2.08 -4.50
N LEU A 102 6.49 -0.78 -4.63
CA LEU A 102 5.16 -0.21 -4.46
C LEU A 102 4.29 -0.51 -5.68
N ALA A 103 3.07 -0.97 -5.43
CA ALA A 103 2.09 -1.23 -6.48
C ALA A 103 1.04 -0.11 -6.47
N LEU A 104 1.09 0.73 -7.48
CA LEU A 104 0.17 1.84 -7.65
C LEU A 104 -0.88 1.51 -8.71
N ASP A 105 -2.07 2.05 -8.55
CA ASP A 105 -3.10 1.94 -9.57
C ASP A 105 -2.64 2.59 -10.89
N THR A 106 -3.15 2.09 -12.01
CA THR A 106 -2.76 2.57 -13.34
C THR A 106 -3.11 4.04 -13.59
N THR A 107 -4.00 4.61 -12.78
CA THR A 107 -4.32 6.04 -12.87
C THR A 107 -3.16 6.94 -12.45
N TYR A 108 -2.20 6.42 -11.68
CA TYR A 108 -0.95 7.11 -11.37
C TYR A 108 0.04 6.88 -12.51
N ASN A 109 -0.20 7.53 -13.63
CA ASN A 109 0.47 7.22 -14.89
C ASN A 109 1.57 8.19 -15.30
N ASP A 110 1.92 9.15 -14.44
CA ASP A 110 3.05 10.04 -14.67
C ASP A 110 3.82 10.32 -13.36
N ASP A 111 5.00 10.90 -13.49
CA ASP A 111 5.89 11.14 -12.38
C ASP A 111 5.30 12.12 -11.36
N THR A 112 4.54 13.10 -11.81
CA THR A 112 3.91 14.10 -10.92
C THR A 112 2.88 13.44 -10.00
N LYS A 113 2.05 12.55 -10.56
CA LYS A 113 1.03 11.82 -9.79
C LYS A 113 1.68 10.86 -8.80
N LYS A 114 2.72 10.16 -9.24
CA LYS A 114 3.47 9.25 -8.36
C LYS A 114 4.19 10.01 -7.24
N ALA A 115 4.74 11.18 -7.55
CA ALA A 115 5.39 12.01 -6.54
C ALA A 115 4.43 12.44 -5.44
N ALA A 116 3.16 12.67 -5.75
CA ALA A 116 2.14 12.99 -4.75
C ALA A 116 1.91 11.81 -3.80
N VAL A 117 1.94 10.58 -4.30
CA VAL A 117 1.84 9.37 -3.48
C VAL A 117 3.03 9.27 -2.53
N TYR A 118 4.23 9.47 -3.03
CA TYR A 118 5.44 9.37 -2.21
C TYR A 118 5.46 10.46 -1.13
N ALA A 119 5.04 11.68 -1.47
CA ALA A 119 4.96 12.77 -0.51
C ALA A 119 3.94 12.48 0.60
N ALA A 120 2.79 11.89 0.25
CA ALA A 120 1.78 11.51 1.23
C ALA A 120 2.30 10.43 2.19
N LEU A 121 3.07 9.47 1.70
CA LEU A 121 3.69 8.43 2.53
C LEU A 121 4.78 9.04 3.43
N GLU A 122 5.59 9.94 2.91
CA GLU A 122 6.62 10.61 3.71
C GLU A 122 6.02 11.44 4.84
N ALA A 123 4.86 12.04 4.62
CA ALA A 123 4.15 12.77 5.67
C ALA A 123 3.75 11.86 6.84
N LYS A 124 3.67 10.57 6.61
CA LYS A 124 3.40 9.56 7.66
C LYS A 124 4.68 8.99 8.26
N GLY A 125 5.83 9.45 7.83
CA GLY A 125 7.12 8.94 8.28
C GLY A 125 7.60 7.71 7.53
N ILE A 126 6.96 7.35 6.43
CA ILE A 126 7.37 6.23 5.59
C ILE A 126 8.23 6.79 4.46
N LEU A 127 9.54 6.54 4.54
CA LEU A 127 10.50 7.02 3.53
C LEU A 127 10.49 6.07 2.33
N VAL A 128 10.30 6.62 1.14
CA VAL A 128 10.30 5.86 -0.11
C VAL A 128 11.64 6.05 -0.80
N ASN A 129 12.44 5.01 -0.83
CA ASN A 129 13.77 5.03 -1.46
C ASN A 129 13.73 4.31 -2.80
N GLU A 130 14.54 4.80 -3.72
CA GLU A 130 14.54 4.31 -5.09
C GLU A 130 15.13 2.92 -5.22
N THR A 131 16.26 2.69 -4.57
CA THR A 131 16.93 1.39 -4.57
C THR A 131 17.49 1.07 -3.21
N ILE A 132 17.61 -0.19 -2.97
CA ILE A 132 18.28 -0.71 -1.80
C ILE A 132 19.17 -1.87 -2.25
#